data_f5f42c4cdc2252f8de2e639a173593de
#
_entry.id   f5f42c4cdc2252f8de2e639a173593de
#
_cell.length_a   1.000
_cell.length_b   1.000
_cell.length_c   1.000
_cell.angle_alpha   90.00
_cell.angle_beta   90.00
_cell.angle_gamma   90.00
#
_symmetry.space_group_name_H-M   'P 1'
#
loop_
_entity.id
_entity.type
_entity.pdbx_description
1 polymer ?
#
loop_
_entity_poly.entity_id
_entity_poly.type
_entity_poly.pdbx_seq_one_letter_code
_entity_poly.pdbx_strand_id
1 'polypeptide(L)'
;MTPATAAGLSRLSGVDVAALTDHNTVRNDPAFAEACEAYGISPLCGMELTTAEEIHMVCLFLNYEAAASFEKEVWSRRVHIKNRPEYFGHQLRMNADDEVLGEEDDLLPNATGWGLTEAYELVERHGGVCFPAHVDRDANGIIAVLGTFPADPPFGIAEFRDFGNIPSYTEQYPNLRGLFYTYGSDAHRPEAIPEQAAFTMEVPDDGTPAEAVFEVLRSHMRR
;
A
#
# COMPACT_ATOMS: atom_id res chain seq x y z
N MET A 1 14.43 1.65 5.51
CA MET A 1 14.46 0.17 5.35
C MET A 1 14.71 -0.10 3.88
N THR A 2 15.53 -1.10 3.54
CA THR A 2 15.83 -1.43 2.13
C THR A 2 14.87 -2.49 1.58
N PRO A 3 14.69 -2.61 0.25
CA PRO A 3 13.84 -3.64 -0.34
C PRO A 3 14.22 -5.07 0.09
N ALA A 4 15.52 -5.43 0.07
CA ALA A 4 15.96 -6.76 0.49
C ALA A 4 15.74 -7.01 1.99
N THR A 5 15.97 -6.00 2.85
CA THR A 5 15.66 -6.11 4.28
C THR A 5 14.17 -6.33 4.52
N ALA A 6 13.30 -5.59 3.80
CA ALA A 6 11.84 -5.74 3.92
C ALA A 6 11.39 -7.15 3.52
N ALA A 7 11.86 -7.66 2.38
CA ALA A 7 11.55 -9.01 1.91
C ALA A 7 12.07 -10.08 2.89
N GLY A 8 13.33 -9.99 3.34
CA GLY A 8 13.93 -10.95 4.28
C GLY A 8 13.18 -11.03 5.61
N LEU A 9 12.82 -9.88 6.20
CA LEU A 9 12.04 -9.83 7.44
C LEU A 9 10.63 -10.36 7.25
N SER A 10 9.97 -10.04 6.13
CA SER A 10 8.66 -10.61 5.80
C SER A 10 8.71 -12.14 5.71
N ARG A 11 9.78 -12.71 5.15
CA ARG A 11 9.97 -14.17 5.13
C ARG A 11 10.15 -14.76 6.52
N LEU A 12 10.92 -14.11 7.37
CA LEU A 12 11.11 -14.55 8.77
C LEU A 12 9.80 -14.50 9.56
N SER A 13 8.91 -13.57 9.25
CA SER A 13 7.57 -13.46 9.81
C SER A 13 6.58 -14.51 9.27
N GLY A 14 6.98 -15.33 8.29
CA GLY A 14 6.10 -16.34 7.67
C GLY A 14 5.12 -15.79 6.64
N VAL A 15 5.45 -14.65 6.01
CA VAL A 15 4.64 -14.06 4.94
C VAL A 15 4.90 -14.77 3.62
N ASP A 16 3.85 -15.16 2.90
CA ASP A 16 3.90 -15.81 1.60
C ASP A 16 3.67 -14.84 0.43
N VAL A 17 2.89 -13.76 0.65
CA VAL A 17 2.63 -12.71 -0.32
C VAL A 17 2.87 -11.35 0.33
N ALA A 18 3.66 -10.49 -0.30
CA ALA A 18 3.97 -9.16 0.20
C ALA A 18 3.92 -8.10 -0.90
N ALA A 19 3.59 -6.87 -0.53
CA ALA A 19 3.73 -5.69 -1.37
C ALA A 19 4.61 -4.65 -0.67
N LEU A 20 5.49 -4.01 -1.42
CA LEU A 20 6.12 -2.76 -0.99
C LEU A 20 5.19 -1.62 -1.42
N THR A 21 4.87 -0.71 -0.49
CA THR A 21 3.96 0.41 -0.75
C THR A 21 4.61 1.72 -0.34
N ASP A 22 5.71 2.06 -1.02
CA ASP A 22 6.40 3.33 -0.82
C ASP A 22 5.45 4.51 -1.11
N HIS A 23 5.60 5.61 -0.39
CA HIS A 23 4.78 6.80 -0.59
C HIS A 23 4.90 7.37 -2.01
N ASN A 24 3.79 7.43 -2.73
CA ASN A 24 3.64 8.04 -4.06
C ASN A 24 4.65 7.56 -5.12
N THR A 25 5.25 6.38 -4.95
CA THR A 25 6.20 5.81 -5.93
C THR A 25 6.18 4.28 -5.92
N VAL A 26 6.57 3.68 -7.05
CA VAL A 26 6.74 2.22 -7.22
C VAL A 26 8.18 1.88 -7.66
N ARG A 27 9.10 2.82 -7.51
CA ARG A 27 10.46 2.70 -8.09
C ARG A 27 11.35 1.68 -7.42
N ASN A 28 11.03 1.28 -6.18
CA ASN A 28 11.70 0.21 -5.47
C ASN A 28 11.02 -1.16 -5.65
N ASP A 29 9.84 -1.22 -6.29
CA ASP A 29 9.13 -2.48 -6.52
C ASP A 29 9.93 -3.52 -7.29
N PRO A 30 10.70 -3.18 -8.36
CA PRO A 30 11.53 -4.17 -9.05
C PRO A 30 12.58 -4.80 -8.13
N ALA A 31 13.24 -4.01 -7.29
CA ALA A 31 14.22 -4.51 -6.33
C ALA A 31 13.56 -5.37 -5.24
N PHE A 32 12.37 -4.95 -4.78
CA PHE A 32 11.60 -5.73 -3.81
C PHE A 32 11.11 -7.05 -4.38
N ALA A 33 10.62 -7.07 -5.63
CA ALA A 33 10.16 -8.27 -6.30
C ALA A 33 11.30 -9.29 -6.47
N GLU A 34 12.47 -8.85 -6.93
CA GLU A 34 13.66 -9.71 -7.06
C GLU A 34 14.10 -10.26 -5.70
N ALA A 35 14.10 -9.44 -4.64
CA ALA A 35 14.40 -9.90 -3.29
C ALA A 35 13.34 -10.90 -2.76
N CYS A 36 12.05 -10.65 -3.01
CA CYS A 36 10.97 -11.57 -2.65
C CYS A 36 11.14 -12.94 -3.31
N GLU A 37 11.45 -12.98 -4.60
CA GLU A 37 11.71 -14.24 -5.33
C GLU A 37 12.86 -15.02 -4.69
N ALA A 38 13.96 -14.33 -4.33
CA ALA A 38 15.11 -14.97 -3.67
C ALA A 38 14.75 -15.58 -2.30
N TYR A 39 13.78 -14.99 -1.58
CA TYR A 39 13.29 -15.49 -0.30
C TYR A 39 12.06 -16.41 -0.41
N GLY A 40 11.54 -16.66 -1.62
CA GLY A 40 10.37 -17.50 -1.85
C GLY A 40 9.06 -16.86 -1.40
N ILE A 41 8.95 -15.53 -1.51
CA ILE A 41 7.74 -14.74 -1.33
C ILE A 41 7.19 -14.37 -2.71
N SER A 42 5.88 -14.39 -2.88
CA SER A 42 5.20 -13.94 -4.10
C SER A 42 4.92 -12.43 -4.01
N PRO A 43 5.58 -11.57 -4.83
CA PRO A 43 5.44 -10.12 -4.71
C PRO A 43 4.17 -9.60 -5.41
N LEU A 44 3.59 -8.53 -4.87
CA LEU A 44 2.70 -7.59 -5.56
C LEU A 44 3.40 -6.25 -5.67
N CYS A 45 3.13 -5.52 -6.75
CA CYS A 45 3.56 -4.13 -6.89
C CYS A 45 2.59 -3.21 -6.15
N GLY A 46 3.11 -2.18 -5.48
CA GLY A 46 2.26 -1.33 -4.67
C GLY A 46 2.75 0.11 -4.51
N MET A 47 1.83 0.95 -4.12
CA MET A 47 2.07 2.35 -3.75
C MET A 47 1.15 2.73 -2.59
N GLU A 48 1.65 3.46 -1.61
CA GLU A 48 0.81 4.20 -0.70
C GLU A 48 0.62 5.62 -1.25
N LEU A 49 -0.51 5.82 -1.95
CA LEU A 49 -0.86 7.13 -2.51
C LEU A 49 -1.37 8.06 -1.42
N THR A 50 -0.83 9.29 -1.36
CA THR A 50 -1.39 10.36 -0.53
C THR A 50 -2.29 11.24 -1.40
N THR A 51 -3.61 11.22 -1.12
CA THR A 51 -4.60 12.00 -1.87
C THR A 51 -4.52 13.49 -1.56
N ALA A 52 -5.28 14.33 -2.30
CA ALA A 52 -5.36 15.77 -2.08
C ALA A 52 -5.94 16.13 -0.70
N GLU A 53 -6.74 15.24 -0.12
CA GLU A 53 -7.28 15.35 1.23
C GLU A 53 -6.31 14.88 2.32
N GLU A 54 -5.08 14.50 1.95
CA GLU A 54 -4.07 13.91 2.84
C GLU A 54 -4.46 12.51 3.39
N ILE A 55 -5.31 11.78 2.67
CA ILE A 55 -5.68 10.39 2.99
C ILE A 55 -4.70 9.45 2.33
N HIS A 56 -4.23 8.46 3.07
CA HIS A 56 -3.41 7.38 2.51
C HIS A 56 -4.29 6.28 1.91
N MET A 57 -3.94 5.87 0.70
CA MET A 57 -4.56 4.76 -0.01
C MET A 57 -3.51 3.75 -0.42
N VAL A 58 -3.67 2.50 -0.02
CA VAL A 58 -2.90 1.39 -0.61
C VAL A 58 -3.45 1.12 -2.01
N CYS A 59 -2.55 1.13 -2.99
CA CYS A 59 -2.83 0.84 -4.39
C CYS A 59 -1.95 -0.34 -4.82
N LEU A 60 -2.56 -1.47 -5.24
CA LEU A 60 -1.86 -2.70 -5.58
C LEU A 60 -2.07 -3.06 -7.05
N PHE A 61 -1.05 -3.64 -7.66
CA PHE A 61 -1.04 -4.08 -9.06
C PHE A 61 -0.35 -5.44 -9.19
N LEU A 62 -0.79 -6.26 -10.17
CA LEU A 62 -0.18 -7.57 -10.44
C LEU A 62 1.20 -7.48 -11.08
N ASN A 63 1.48 -6.41 -11.82
CA ASN A 63 2.73 -6.25 -12.54
C ASN A 63 3.25 -4.82 -12.49
N TYR A 64 4.56 -4.70 -12.69
CA TYR A 64 5.24 -3.42 -12.61
C TYR A 64 4.85 -2.45 -13.72
N GLU A 65 4.51 -2.94 -14.93
CA GLU A 65 4.11 -2.10 -16.05
C GLU A 65 2.84 -1.30 -15.73
N ALA A 66 1.85 -1.95 -15.13
CA ALA A 66 0.62 -1.30 -14.68
C ALA A 66 0.90 -0.29 -13.55
N ALA A 67 1.70 -0.70 -12.55
CA ALA A 67 2.10 0.16 -11.44
C ALA A 67 2.88 1.40 -11.90
N ALA A 68 3.85 1.23 -12.80
CA ALA A 68 4.65 2.33 -13.35
C ALA A 68 3.81 3.27 -14.24
N SER A 69 2.85 2.72 -15.00
CA SER A 69 1.90 3.53 -15.76
C SER A 69 1.00 4.36 -14.86
N PHE A 70 0.54 3.77 -13.74
CA PHE A 70 -0.19 4.48 -12.69
C PHE A 70 0.66 5.58 -12.04
N GLU A 71 1.89 5.28 -11.60
CA GLU A 71 2.83 6.28 -11.04
C GLU A 71 2.99 7.47 -11.95
N LYS A 72 3.16 7.26 -13.26
CA LYS A 72 3.33 8.34 -14.23
C LYS A 72 2.14 9.31 -14.23
N GLU A 73 0.91 8.80 -14.08
CA GLU A 73 -0.27 9.66 -13.96
C GLU A 73 -0.35 10.33 -12.58
N VAL A 74 -0.06 9.61 -11.50
CA VAL A 74 0.03 10.20 -10.15
C VAL A 74 0.97 11.39 -10.16
N TRP A 75 2.13 11.23 -10.78
CA TRP A 75 3.15 12.28 -10.83
C TRP A 75 2.78 13.48 -11.71
N SER A 76 1.83 13.34 -12.63
CA SER A 76 1.32 14.46 -13.43
C SER A 76 0.63 15.54 -12.60
N ARG A 77 0.16 15.19 -11.40
CA ARG A 77 -0.45 16.11 -10.43
C ARG A 77 0.33 16.16 -9.10
N ARG A 78 1.61 15.84 -9.13
CA ARG A 78 2.47 15.90 -7.95
C ARG A 78 2.75 17.36 -7.57
N VAL A 79 2.72 17.65 -6.29
CA VAL A 79 3.13 18.94 -5.76
C VAL A 79 4.65 18.88 -5.50
N HIS A 80 5.42 19.70 -6.24
CA HIS A 80 6.88 19.74 -6.14
C HIS A 80 7.34 20.49 -4.89
N ILE A 81 7.57 19.75 -3.82
CA ILE A 81 8.22 20.24 -2.61
C ILE A 81 9.53 19.47 -2.46
N LYS A 82 10.64 20.20 -2.44
CA LYS A 82 11.95 19.57 -2.32
C LYS A 82 12.10 18.85 -0.98
N ASN A 83 12.57 17.60 -1.03
CA ASN A 83 12.91 16.85 0.18
C ASN A 83 13.99 17.56 1.00
N ARG A 84 13.91 17.43 2.30
CA ARG A 84 14.89 17.94 3.26
C ARG A 84 15.36 16.76 4.12
N PRO A 85 16.41 16.02 3.66
CA PRO A 85 16.86 14.79 4.29
C PRO A 85 17.19 14.90 5.77
N GLU A 86 17.60 16.09 6.22
CA GLU A 86 17.86 16.38 7.62
C GLU A 86 16.61 16.31 8.53
N TYR A 87 15.39 16.36 7.95
CA TYR A 87 14.12 16.25 8.66
C TYR A 87 13.35 15.00 8.29
N PHE A 88 13.31 14.64 6.99
CA PHE A 88 12.45 13.57 6.46
C PHE A 88 13.23 12.30 6.08
N GLY A 89 14.57 12.34 6.16
CA GLY A 89 15.43 11.24 5.73
C GLY A 89 15.67 11.23 4.22
N HIS A 90 16.56 10.34 3.79
CA HIS A 90 16.88 10.09 2.40
C HIS A 90 15.82 9.19 1.75
N GLN A 91 15.35 9.54 0.56
CA GLN A 91 14.37 8.79 -0.24
C GLN A 91 15.12 8.06 -1.36
N LEU A 92 15.74 6.93 -1.02
CA LEU A 92 16.67 6.21 -1.88
C LEU A 92 15.95 5.25 -2.83
N ARG A 93 16.40 5.23 -4.07
CA ARG A 93 16.12 4.14 -5.02
C ARG A 93 17.27 3.14 -4.94
N MET A 94 16.91 1.87 -4.83
CA MET A 94 17.87 0.80 -4.57
C MET A 94 17.67 -0.38 -5.54
N ASN A 95 18.69 -1.21 -5.69
CA ASN A 95 18.56 -2.53 -6.32
C ASN A 95 18.35 -3.62 -5.24
N ALA A 96 18.20 -4.88 -5.67
CA ALA A 96 17.98 -6.01 -4.78
C ALA A 96 19.19 -6.36 -3.91
N ASP A 97 20.38 -5.86 -4.24
CA ASP A 97 21.62 -6.01 -3.45
C ASP A 97 21.82 -4.87 -2.44
N ASP A 98 20.78 -4.03 -2.24
CA ASP A 98 20.81 -2.85 -1.37
C ASP A 98 21.82 -1.76 -1.81
N GLU A 99 22.22 -1.73 -3.09
CA GLU A 99 23.02 -0.66 -3.66
C GLU A 99 22.13 0.52 -4.04
N VAL A 100 22.60 1.73 -3.73
CA VAL A 100 21.88 2.97 -4.03
C VAL A 100 22.01 3.31 -5.53
N LEU A 101 20.89 3.33 -6.24
CA LEU A 101 20.81 3.73 -7.65
C LEU A 101 20.55 5.24 -7.85
N GLY A 102 20.01 5.89 -6.83
CA GLY A 102 19.68 7.31 -6.88
C GLY A 102 18.82 7.74 -5.68
N GLU A 103 18.39 8.99 -5.69
CA GLU A 103 17.55 9.57 -4.64
C GLU A 103 16.43 10.39 -5.28
N GLU A 104 15.26 10.44 -4.62
CA GLU A 104 14.14 11.28 -5.05
C GLU A 104 14.30 12.68 -4.44
N ASP A 105 14.32 13.70 -5.32
CA ASP A 105 14.54 15.08 -4.92
C ASP A 105 13.32 15.72 -4.25
N ASP A 106 12.11 15.31 -4.63
CA ASP A 106 10.87 15.83 -4.09
C ASP A 106 10.36 14.96 -2.94
N LEU A 107 9.75 15.59 -1.94
CA LEU A 107 9.20 14.92 -0.77
C LEU A 107 8.06 13.98 -1.18
N LEU A 108 8.31 12.68 -1.15
CA LEU A 108 7.36 11.63 -1.58
C LEU A 108 6.09 11.59 -0.74
N PRO A 109 6.11 11.66 0.61
CA PRO A 109 4.90 11.57 1.41
C PRO A 109 3.93 12.75 1.28
N ASN A 110 4.31 13.79 0.52
CA ASN A 110 3.47 14.97 0.33
C ASN A 110 2.19 14.63 -0.45
N ALA A 111 1.08 15.31 -0.12
CA ALA A 111 -0.18 15.16 -0.84
C ALA A 111 -0.04 15.41 -2.33
N THR A 112 -0.70 14.60 -3.13
CA THR A 112 -0.83 14.78 -4.58
C THR A 112 -2.03 15.68 -4.90
N GLY A 113 -2.19 16.09 -6.16
CA GLY A 113 -3.39 16.79 -6.63
C GLY A 113 -4.55 15.85 -7.02
N TRP A 114 -4.49 14.57 -6.64
CA TRP A 114 -5.57 13.60 -6.90
C TRP A 114 -6.50 13.52 -5.69
N GLY A 115 -7.76 13.91 -5.88
CA GLY A 115 -8.79 13.70 -4.86
C GLY A 115 -9.14 12.23 -4.70
N LEU A 116 -9.74 11.87 -3.55
CA LEU A 116 -10.02 10.48 -3.17
C LEU A 116 -10.79 9.69 -4.25
N THR A 117 -11.85 10.25 -4.80
CA THR A 117 -12.68 9.60 -5.85
C THR A 117 -11.90 9.49 -7.16
N GLU A 118 -11.18 10.55 -7.56
CA GLU A 118 -10.37 10.52 -8.78
C GLU A 118 -9.24 9.49 -8.69
N ALA A 119 -8.62 9.36 -7.51
CA ALA A 119 -7.57 8.37 -7.23
C ALA A 119 -8.12 6.94 -7.32
N TYR A 120 -9.30 6.67 -6.74
CA TYR A 120 -9.99 5.38 -6.84
C TYR A 120 -10.24 5.00 -8.31
N GLU A 121 -10.84 5.90 -9.10
CA GLU A 121 -11.08 5.69 -10.53
C GLU A 121 -9.79 5.51 -11.34
N LEU A 122 -8.71 6.22 -10.95
CA LEU A 122 -7.41 6.09 -11.60
C LEU A 122 -6.84 4.69 -11.41
N VAL A 123 -6.88 4.15 -10.19
CA VAL A 123 -6.43 2.77 -9.91
C VAL A 123 -7.23 1.75 -10.72
N GLU A 124 -8.57 1.90 -10.79
CA GLU A 124 -9.42 1.00 -11.59
C GLU A 124 -9.04 1.04 -13.08
N ARG A 125 -8.79 2.22 -13.65
CA ARG A 125 -8.37 2.37 -15.05
C ARG A 125 -7.06 1.66 -15.37
N HIS A 126 -6.15 1.56 -14.40
CA HIS A 126 -4.89 0.81 -14.52
C HIS A 126 -5.01 -0.67 -14.13
N GLY A 127 -6.24 -1.16 -13.85
CA GLY A 127 -6.49 -2.56 -13.49
C GLY A 127 -6.00 -2.94 -12.09
N GLY A 128 -5.73 -1.96 -11.25
CA GLY A 128 -5.30 -2.14 -9.86
C GLY A 128 -6.46 -2.37 -8.89
N VAL A 129 -6.09 -2.57 -7.64
CA VAL A 129 -6.98 -2.62 -6.47
C VAL A 129 -6.54 -1.55 -5.49
N CYS A 130 -7.49 -0.81 -4.91
CA CYS A 130 -7.15 0.15 -3.87
C CYS A 130 -8.13 0.13 -2.71
N PHE A 131 -7.63 0.57 -1.57
CA PHE A 131 -8.40 0.70 -0.34
C PHE A 131 -7.75 1.72 0.60
N PRO A 132 -8.52 2.33 1.53
CA PRO A 132 -7.96 3.21 2.53
C PRO A 132 -6.98 2.47 3.43
N ALA A 133 -5.78 3.03 3.59
CA ALA A 133 -4.78 2.52 4.52
C ALA A 133 -5.18 2.81 5.96
N HIS A 134 -4.76 1.95 6.88
CA HIS A 134 -4.77 2.14 8.34
C HIS A 134 -5.95 3.01 8.86
N VAL A 135 -7.20 2.59 8.56
CA VAL A 135 -8.43 3.36 8.90
C VAL A 135 -8.57 3.67 10.38
N ASP A 136 -7.85 2.96 11.23
CA ASP A 136 -7.79 3.09 12.68
C ASP A 136 -6.63 3.95 13.20
N ARG A 137 -5.95 4.72 12.31
CA ARG A 137 -4.94 5.73 12.69
C ARG A 137 -5.52 7.13 12.81
N ASP A 138 -4.94 7.91 13.75
CA ASP A 138 -5.30 9.31 13.97
C ASP A 138 -4.74 10.29 12.93
N ALA A 139 -3.81 9.83 12.08
CA ALA A 139 -3.19 10.65 11.04
C ALA A 139 -3.29 9.97 9.67
N ASN A 140 -3.68 10.72 8.64
CA ASN A 140 -3.81 10.28 7.24
C ASN A 140 -4.78 9.11 7.01
N GLY A 141 -5.42 8.59 8.07
CA GLY A 141 -6.52 7.63 7.97
C GLY A 141 -7.79 8.31 7.47
N ILE A 142 -8.55 7.62 6.61
CA ILE A 142 -9.76 8.19 5.99
C ILE A 142 -10.79 8.68 7.02
N ILE A 143 -10.93 7.97 8.13
CA ILE A 143 -11.87 8.35 9.20
C ILE A 143 -11.34 9.56 9.98
N ALA A 144 -10.04 9.63 10.26
CA ALA A 144 -9.43 10.75 10.95
C ALA A 144 -9.57 12.05 10.15
N VAL A 145 -9.44 11.97 8.83
CA VAL A 145 -9.53 13.14 7.93
C VAL A 145 -10.98 13.55 7.66
N LEU A 146 -11.87 12.59 7.36
CA LEU A 146 -13.25 12.88 6.96
C LEU A 146 -14.26 12.86 8.13
N GLY A 147 -13.88 12.36 9.29
CA GLY A 147 -14.78 12.15 10.43
C GLY A 147 -15.75 10.98 10.25
N THR A 148 -15.69 10.28 9.12
CA THR A 148 -16.55 9.12 8.78
C THR A 148 -15.88 8.25 7.73
N PHE A 149 -16.35 7.01 7.58
CA PHE A 149 -16.02 6.19 6.41
C PHE A 149 -17.02 6.51 5.29
N PRO A 150 -16.58 7.00 4.11
CA PRO A 150 -17.46 7.45 3.05
C PRO A 150 -18.21 6.28 2.38
N ALA A 151 -19.35 6.58 1.76
CA ALA A 151 -20.05 5.64 0.88
C ALA A 151 -19.60 5.78 -0.59
N ASP A 152 -18.94 6.89 -0.92
CA ASP A 152 -18.39 7.19 -2.24
C ASP A 152 -16.97 7.78 -2.07
N PRO A 153 -15.94 7.21 -2.73
CA PRO A 153 -15.99 6.02 -3.59
C PRO A 153 -16.39 4.74 -2.83
N PRO A 154 -16.95 3.74 -3.55
CA PRO A 154 -17.51 2.54 -2.91
C PRO A 154 -16.42 1.55 -2.55
N PHE A 155 -15.65 1.86 -1.52
CA PHE A 155 -14.60 0.96 -1.04
C PHE A 155 -15.22 -0.34 -0.50
N GLY A 156 -14.78 -1.47 -1.05
CA GLY A 156 -15.16 -2.80 -0.57
C GLY A 156 -14.13 -3.42 0.38
N ILE A 157 -13.02 -2.72 0.61
CA ILE A 157 -11.89 -3.16 1.45
C ILE A 157 -11.49 -2.02 2.38
N ALA A 158 -11.06 -2.35 3.59
CA ALA A 158 -10.47 -1.40 4.53
C ALA A 158 -9.28 -2.04 5.25
N GLU A 159 -8.17 -1.33 5.37
CA GLU A 159 -7.01 -1.81 6.10
C GLU A 159 -7.04 -1.33 7.55
N PHE A 160 -6.77 -2.27 8.47
CA PHE A 160 -6.60 -2.00 9.90
C PHE A 160 -5.18 -2.33 10.33
N ARG A 161 -4.64 -1.53 11.24
CA ARG A 161 -3.39 -1.83 11.95
C ARG A 161 -3.59 -2.78 13.13
N ASP A 162 -4.76 -2.69 13.75
CA ASP A 162 -5.16 -3.56 14.85
C ASP A 162 -6.57 -4.10 14.61
N PHE A 163 -6.70 -5.39 14.32
CA PHE A 163 -7.99 -6.05 14.14
C PHE A 163 -8.87 -6.01 15.42
N GLY A 164 -8.28 -5.78 16.60
CA GLY A 164 -9.01 -5.53 17.83
C GLY A 164 -9.92 -4.30 17.77
N ASN A 165 -9.61 -3.35 16.87
CA ASN A 165 -10.38 -2.12 16.67
C ASN A 165 -11.63 -2.33 15.79
N ILE A 166 -11.70 -3.40 14.99
CA ILE A 166 -12.81 -3.64 14.03
C ILE A 166 -14.19 -3.56 14.70
N PRO A 167 -14.46 -4.21 15.86
CA PRO A 167 -15.77 -4.15 16.48
C PRO A 167 -16.23 -2.74 16.82
N SER A 168 -15.38 -1.93 17.46
CA SER A 168 -15.71 -0.55 17.86
C SER A 168 -15.87 0.37 16.63
N TYR A 169 -15.01 0.22 15.62
CA TYR A 169 -15.10 1.01 14.39
C TYR A 169 -16.34 0.67 13.56
N THR A 170 -16.71 -0.60 13.44
CA THR A 170 -17.93 -1.02 12.73
C THR A 170 -19.22 -0.66 13.47
N GLU A 171 -19.17 -0.52 14.79
CA GLU A 171 -20.27 0.03 15.57
C GLU A 171 -20.44 1.52 15.32
N GLN A 172 -19.36 2.28 15.35
CA GLN A 172 -19.34 3.74 15.19
C GLN A 172 -19.55 4.18 13.73
N TYR A 173 -19.01 3.44 12.77
CA TYR A 173 -19.02 3.77 11.34
C TYR A 173 -19.70 2.67 10.53
N PRO A 174 -21.04 2.73 10.34
CA PRO A 174 -21.82 1.65 9.70
C PRO A 174 -21.35 1.26 8.30
N ASN A 175 -20.76 2.20 7.54
CA ASN A 175 -20.25 1.93 6.19
C ASN A 175 -19.03 0.98 6.15
N LEU A 176 -18.41 0.71 7.29
CA LEU A 176 -17.38 -0.32 7.40
C LEU A 176 -17.96 -1.74 7.44
N ARG A 177 -19.25 -1.90 7.80
CA ARG A 177 -19.84 -3.23 8.00
C ARG A 177 -19.90 -4.04 6.72
N GLY A 178 -19.39 -5.28 6.80
CA GLY A 178 -19.41 -6.20 5.66
C GLY A 178 -18.35 -5.95 4.61
N LEU A 179 -17.43 -5.01 4.83
CA LEU A 179 -16.24 -4.86 4.02
C LEU A 179 -15.27 -6.02 4.25
N PHE A 180 -14.37 -6.23 3.32
CA PHE A 180 -13.21 -7.08 3.52
C PHE A 180 -12.16 -6.31 4.33
N TYR A 181 -11.67 -6.89 5.43
CA TYR A 181 -10.63 -6.26 6.25
C TYR A 181 -9.29 -6.89 5.95
N THR A 182 -8.30 -6.05 5.70
CA THR A 182 -6.91 -6.45 5.51
C THR A 182 -6.02 -5.80 6.56
N TYR A 183 -4.79 -6.29 6.65
CA TYR A 183 -3.78 -5.82 7.58
C TYR A 183 -2.57 -5.29 6.82
N GLY A 184 -2.09 -4.11 7.20
CA GLY A 184 -0.81 -3.56 6.77
C GLY A 184 0.07 -3.25 7.96
N SER A 185 1.35 -3.61 7.89
CA SER A 185 2.30 -3.27 8.96
C SER A 185 2.61 -1.77 9.00
N ASP A 186 2.50 -1.08 7.87
CA ASP A 186 2.94 0.31 7.71
C ASP A 186 4.36 0.50 8.28
N ALA A 187 5.24 -0.44 7.96
CA ALA A 187 6.55 -0.57 8.57
C ALA A 187 7.56 0.36 7.89
N HIS A 188 7.89 1.46 8.54
CA HIS A 188 8.94 2.40 8.10
C HIS A 188 10.35 2.01 8.60
N ARG A 189 10.43 1.01 9.48
CA ARG A 189 11.67 0.53 10.11
C ARG A 189 11.63 -0.98 10.27
N PRO A 190 12.77 -1.66 10.26
CA PRO A 190 12.83 -3.12 10.43
C PRO A 190 12.07 -3.64 11.65
N GLU A 191 12.15 -2.93 12.77
CA GLU A 191 11.53 -3.31 14.04
C GLU A 191 10.00 -3.20 14.03
N ALA A 192 9.42 -2.53 13.01
CA ALA A 192 7.97 -2.39 12.85
C ALA A 192 7.35 -3.53 12.04
N ILE A 193 8.16 -4.37 11.39
CA ILE A 193 7.66 -5.60 10.75
C ILE A 193 7.32 -6.60 11.87
N PRO A 194 6.08 -7.14 11.90
CA PRO A 194 5.67 -8.09 12.93
C PRO A 194 6.54 -9.35 12.95
N GLU A 195 6.79 -9.91 14.13
CA GLU A 195 7.53 -11.18 14.26
C GLU A 195 6.79 -12.39 13.65
N GLN A 196 5.48 -12.28 13.47
CA GLN A 196 4.63 -13.28 12.84
C GLN A 196 3.63 -12.61 11.91
N ALA A 197 3.28 -13.29 10.82
CA ALA A 197 2.24 -12.84 9.90
C ALA A 197 0.93 -12.57 10.68
N ALA A 198 0.45 -11.33 10.61
CA ALA A 198 -0.71 -10.89 11.38
C ALA A 198 -2.04 -11.16 10.67
N PHE A 199 -2.00 -11.55 9.40
CA PHE A 199 -3.17 -11.78 8.57
C PHE A 199 -2.97 -12.99 7.68
N THR A 200 -3.99 -13.83 7.59
CA THR A 200 -4.07 -14.96 6.65
C THR A 200 -5.40 -14.93 5.93
N MET A 201 -5.40 -15.28 4.65
CA MET A 201 -6.62 -15.43 3.88
C MET A 201 -6.63 -16.77 3.13
N GLU A 202 -7.83 -17.32 2.93
CA GLU A 202 -8.02 -18.46 2.03
C GLU A 202 -8.02 -17.92 0.59
N VAL A 203 -7.20 -18.53 -0.25
CA VAL A 203 -7.10 -18.21 -1.67
C VAL A 203 -7.35 -19.47 -2.52
N PRO A 204 -7.84 -19.32 -3.76
CA PRO A 204 -7.91 -20.43 -4.70
C PRO A 204 -6.53 -21.03 -4.99
N ASP A 205 -6.48 -22.34 -5.24
CA ASP A 205 -5.28 -23.08 -5.66
C ASP A 205 -4.95 -22.85 -7.17
N ASP A 206 -5.20 -21.67 -7.69
CA ASP A 206 -5.07 -21.34 -9.11
C ASP A 206 -4.08 -20.19 -9.29
N GLY A 207 -3.05 -20.37 -10.12
CA GLY A 207 -2.03 -19.38 -10.40
C GLY A 207 -0.97 -19.26 -9.31
N THR A 208 -0.29 -18.12 -9.28
CA THR A 208 0.68 -17.79 -8.22
C THR A 208 -0.06 -17.29 -6.97
N PRO A 209 0.54 -17.41 -5.78
CA PRO A 209 -0.06 -16.85 -4.55
C PRO A 209 -0.43 -15.36 -4.67
N ALA A 210 0.41 -14.55 -5.34
CA ALA A 210 0.12 -13.13 -5.55
C ALA A 210 -1.10 -12.91 -6.46
N GLU A 211 -1.24 -13.68 -7.56
CA GLU A 211 -2.43 -13.64 -8.43
C GLU A 211 -3.68 -14.00 -7.67
N ALA A 212 -3.63 -15.08 -6.88
CA ALA A 212 -4.78 -15.54 -6.10
C ALA A 212 -5.21 -14.49 -5.06
N VAL A 213 -4.27 -13.90 -4.32
CA VAL A 213 -4.54 -12.81 -3.38
C VAL A 213 -5.12 -11.59 -4.09
N PHE A 214 -4.53 -11.19 -5.21
CA PHE A 214 -4.98 -10.03 -5.98
C PHE A 214 -6.41 -10.20 -6.49
N GLU A 215 -6.78 -11.37 -7.00
CA GLU A 215 -8.14 -11.65 -7.48
C GLU A 215 -9.16 -11.63 -6.33
N VAL A 216 -8.81 -12.15 -5.15
CA VAL A 216 -9.66 -12.02 -3.96
C VAL A 216 -9.91 -10.55 -3.62
N LEU A 217 -8.85 -9.74 -3.54
CA LEU A 217 -8.98 -8.31 -3.26
C LEU A 217 -9.80 -7.60 -4.34
N ARG A 218 -9.54 -7.87 -5.62
CA ARG A 218 -10.27 -7.30 -6.76
C ARG A 218 -11.76 -7.64 -6.73
N SER A 219 -12.11 -8.85 -6.29
CA SER A 219 -13.51 -9.27 -6.15
C SER A 219 -14.28 -8.49 -5.09
N HIS A 220 -13.58 -8.02 -4.05
CA HIS A 220 -14.16 -7.21 -2.98
C HIS A 220 -14.23 -5.73 -3.36
N MET A 221 -13.25 -5.19 -4.08
CA MET A 221 -13.27 -3.81 -4.54
C MET A 221 -14.50 -3.49 -5.43
N ARG A 222 -15.00 -4.47 -6.19
CA ARG A 222 -16.10 -4.30 -7.16
C ARG A 222 -17.50 -4.56 -6.60
N ARG A 223 -17.65 -4.69 -5.29
CA ARG A 223 -18.95 -4.93 -4.64
C ARG A 223 -19.62 -3.64 -4.19
#